data_a9f9e2a0da30711cad2fd74a2d12f139
#
_entry.id   a9f9e2a0da30711cad2fd74a2d12f139
#
_cell.length_a   1.000
_cell.length_b   1.000
_cell.length_c   1.000
_cell.angle_alpha   90.00
_cell.angle_beta   90.00
_cell.angle_gamma   90.00
#
_symmetry.space_group_name_H-M   'P 1'
#
loop_
_entity.id
_entity.type
_entity.pdbx_description
1 polymer ?
#
loop_
_entity_poly.entity_id
_entity_poly.type
_entity_poly.pdbx_seq_one_letter_code
_entity_poly.pdbx_strand_id
1 'polypeptide(L)'
;NLFLSALTSITGNLEAAITASSSVLDVRGQVVPATNVDVRLWAELQNGDRIEGESAISEAQHPIVRIGCFPEKPPALPSAIEALENAELIVLGPGSLYTSLLPNLLIPQIVEAIQRSKATKLYICNLMTQPGETDGLDVSGHVRAIEGQLAIFGITKRIFDIIIAQKDFPPSGLLDYYLSRGAEPVKCDVSSLNAKGYKVFKGSLQSFRKTTSWSVLRHDPKRLSLAVMRAFKNDRRDI
;
A
#
# COMPACT_ATOMS: atom_id res chain seq x y z
N ASN A 1 0.58 -3.72 -19.14
CA ASN A 1 -0.47 -2.74 -19.50
C ASN A 1 -1.11 -3.05 -20.87
N LEU A 2 -0.33 -3.28 -21.98
CA LEU A 2 -0.88 -3.56 -23.32
C LEU A 2 -1.83 -4.78 -23.35
N PHE A 3 -1.49 -5.85 -22.61
CA PHE A 3 -2.33 -7.05 -22.53
C PHE A 3 -3.71 -6.76 -21.90
N LEU A 4 -3.73 -6.01 -20.78
CA LEU A 4 -4.99 -5.60 -20.13
C LEU A 4 -5.79 -4.62 -21.02
N SER A 5 -5.12 -3.67 -21.66
CA SER A 5 -5.79 -2.74 -22.60
C SER A 5 -6.43 -3.49 -23.76
N ALA A 6 -5.74 -4.46 -24.34
CA ALA A 6 -6.30 -5.29 -25.43
C ALA A 6 -7.50 -6.11 -24.93
N LEU A 7 -7.40 -6.74 -23.76
CA LEU A 7 -8.51 -7.49 -23.16
C LEU A 7 -9.70 -6.58 -22.85
N THR A 8 -9.47 -5.36 -22.33
CA THR A 8 -10.54 -4.40 -22.06
C THR A 8 -11.28 -4.01 -23.34
N SER A 9 -10.55 -3.83 -24.44
CA SER A 9 -11.17 -3.57 -25.75
C SER A 9 -12.02 -4.74 -26.27
N ILE A 10 -11.62 -5.98 -25.97
CA ILE A 10 -12.34 -7.20 -26.41
C ILE A 10 -13.55 -7.46 -25.50
N THR A 11 -13.41 -7.30 -24.19
CA THR A 11 -14.44 -7.65 -23.20
C THR A 11 -15.41 -6.51 -22.88
N GLY A 12 -15.08 -5.28 -23.30
CA GLY A 12 -15.91 -4.10 -23.13
C GLY A 12 -15.77 -3.38 -21.79
N ASN A 13 -15.13 -3.99 -20.77
CA ASN A 13 -14.86 -3.35 -19.49
C ASN A 13 -13.64 -3.95 -18.77
N LEU A 14 -13.08 -3.18 -17.82
CA LEU A 14 -11.86 -3.54 -17.11
C LEU A 14 -12.05 -4.77 -16.20
N GLU A 15 -13.19 -4.92 -15.54
CA GLU A 15 -13.47 -6.03 -14.63
C GLU A 15 -13.48 -7.38 -15.40
N ALA A 16 -14.18 -7.42 -16.51
CA ALA A 16 -14.20 -8.59 -17.39
C ALA A 16 -12.80 -8.89 -17.99
N ALA A 17 -12.04 -7.85 -18.34
CA ALA A 17 -10.66 -7.99 -18.81
C ALA A 17 -9.74 -8.61 -17.75
N ILE A 18 -9.84 -8.15 -16.51
CA ILE A 18 -9.06 -8.69 -15.40
C ILE A 18 -9.45 -10.14 -15.12
N THR A 19 -10.74 -10.46 -15.12
CA THR A 19 -11.22 -11.85 -14.95
C THR A 19 -10.67 -12.76 -16.06
N ALA A 20 -10.76 -12.34 -17.31
CA ALA A 20 -10.20 -13.08 -18.44
C ALA A 20 -8.68 -13.23 -18.33
N SER A 21 -7.96 -12.18 -17.91
CA SER A 21 -6.50 -12.23 -17.72
C SER A 21 -6.11 -13.21 -16.62
N SER A 22 -6.86 -13.28 -15.53
CA SER A 22 -6.63 -14.19 -14.43
C SER A 22 -6.79 -15.66 -14.86
N SER A 23 -7.75 -15.95 -15.73
CA SER A 23 -7.95 -17.29 -16.31
C SER A 23 -6.79 -17.70 -17.22
N VAL A 24 -6.31 -16.75 -18.05
CA VAL A 24 -5.18 -17.01 -18.98
C VAL A 24 -3.86 -17.23 -18.24
N LEU A 25 -3.65 -16.50 -17.13
CA LEU A 25 -2.41 -16.54 -16.35
C LEU A 25 -2.43 -17.58 -15.22
N ASP A 26 -3.50 -18.39 -15.11
CA ASP A 26 -3.70 -19.38 -14.04
C ASP A 26 -3.46 -18.79 -12.63
N VAL A 27 -3.99 -17.59 -12.39
CA VAL A 27 -3.84 -16.86 -11.13
C VAL A 27 -4.71 -17.54 -10.07
N ARG A 28 -4.10 -17.87 -8.93
CA ARG A 28 -4.84 -18.31 -7.75
C ARG A 28 -5.42 -17.10 -7.02
N GLY A 29 -6.74 -17.09 -6.83
CA GLY A 29 -7.48 -15.98 -6.23
C GLY A 29 -8.14 -15.07 -7.26
N GLN A 30 -8.69 -13.96 -6.79
CA GLN A 30 -9.36 -12.96 -7.62
C GLN A 30 -8.60 -11.63 -7.57
N VAL A 31 -8.52 -10.96 -8.71
CA VAL A 31 -8.11 -9.57 -8.79
C VAL A 31 -9.36 -8.75 -9.06
N VAL A 32 -9.68 -7.85 -8.14
CA VAL A 32 -10.89 -7.02 -8.21
C VAL A 32 -10.49 -5.56 -8.23
N PRO A 33 -10.90 -4.77 -9.24
CA PRO A 33 -10.70 -3.32 -9.21
C PRO A 33 -11.46 -2.70 -8.02
N ALA A 34 -10.90 -1.66 -7.43
CA ALA A 34 -11.59 -0.93 -6.37
C ALA A 34 -12.79 -0.13 -6.93
N THR A 35 -12.69 0.31 -8.19
CA THR A 35 -13.74 1.03 -8.94
C THR A 35 -13.60 0.76 -10.43
N ASN A 36 -14.69 0.89 -11.18
CA ASN A 36 -14.71 0.86 -12.66
C ASN A 36 -14.64 2.27 -13.30
N VAL A 37 -14.61 3.31 -12.48
CA VAL A 37 -14.53 4.67 -12.97
C VAL A 37 -13.07 5.00 -13.32
N ASP A 38 -12.85 5.71 -14.42
CA ASP A 38 -11.55 6.27 -14.75
C ASP A 38 -11.19 7.35 -13.72
N VAL A 39 -10.17 7.08 -12.91
CA VAL A 39 -9.75 7.91 -11.80
C VAL A 39 -8.41 8.55 -12.11
N ARG A 40 -8.33 9.88 -12.01
CA ARG A 40 -7.08 10.64 -12.10
C ARG A 40 -6.64 11.07 -10.72
N LEU A 41 -5.42 10.71 -10.34
CA LEU A 41 -4.83 11.11 -9.07
C LEU A 41 -4.25 12.51 -9.15
N TRP A 42 -4.30 13.22 -8.04
CA TRP A 42 -3.58 14.46 -7.81
C TRP A 42 -2.98 14.47 -6.41
N ALA A 43 -1.91 15.23 -6.23
CA ALA A 43 -1.28 15.47 -4.93
C ALA A 43 -1.14 16.98 -4.67
N GLU A 44 -1.30 17.35 -3.41
CA GLU A 44 -0.97 18.67 -2.88
C GLU A 44 0.37 18.56 -2.17
N LEU A 45 1.30 19.42 -2.54
CA LEU A 45 2.65 19.48 -2.03
C LEU A 45 2.78 20.50 -0.90
N GLN A 46 3.81 20.37 -0.09
CA GLN A 46 4.06 21.25 1.06
C GLN A 46 4.26 22.73 0.67
N ASN A 47 4.74 22.99 -0.54
CA ASN A 47 4.89 24.36 -1.07
C ASN A 47 3.57 24.95 -1.59
N GLY A 48 2.45 24.22 -1.51
CA GLY A 48 1.12 24.62 -1.98
C GLY A 48 0.82 24.28 -3.44
N ASP A 49 1.78 23.72 -4.17
CA ASP A 49 1.55 23.29 -5.55
C ASP A 49 0.65 22.04 -5.59
N ARG A 50 -0.12 21.93 -6.67
CA ARG A 50 -0.89 20.73 -7.00
C ARG A 50 -0.34 20.11 -8.28
N ILE A 51 -0.05 18.82 -8.21
CA ILE A 51 0.41 18.02 -9.34
C ILE A 51 -0.59 16.91 -9.64
N GLU A 52 -0.69 16.51 -10.92
CA GLU A 52 -1.68 15.53 -11.38
C GLU A 52 -1.00 14.38 -12.14
N GLY A 53 -1.51 13.16 -11.90
CA GLY A 53 -1.05 11.93 -12.51
C GLY A 53 -0.02 11.17 -11.68
N GLU A 54 -0.11 9.85 -11.73
CA GLU A 54 0.73 8.93 -10.95
C GLU A 54 2.23 9.17 -11.15
N SER A 55 2.66 9.35 -12.42
CA SER A 55 4.08 9.58 -12.73
C SER A 55 4.59 10.89 -12.13
N ALA A 56 3.81 11.98 -12.22
CA ALA A 56 4.19 13.26 -11.64
C ALA A 56 4.25 13.20 -10.11
N ILE A 57 3.34 12.46 -9.48
CA ILE A 57 3.31 12.25 -8.03
C ILE A 57 4.55 11.46 -7.58
N SER A 58 4.94 10.42 -8.32
CA SER A 58 6.13 9.61 -8.02
C SER A 58 7.45 10.37 -8.23
N GLU A 59 7.43 11.49 -8.95
CA GLU A 59 8.59 12.36 -9.23
C GLU A 59 8.48 13.71 -8.49
N ALA A 60 7.64 13.79 -7.46
CA ALA A 60 7.42 15.01 -6.70
C ALA A 60 8.73 15.56 -6.12
N GLN A 61 8.93 16.88 -6.21
CA GLN A 61 10.13 17.55 -5.73
C GLN A 61 9.97 18.11 -4.29
N HIS A 62 8.76 18.06 -3.77
CA HIS A 62 8.42 18.53 -2.42
C HIS A 62 7.56 17.47 -1.71
N PRO A 63 7.61 17.43 -0.37
CA PRO A 63 6.81 16.46 0.39
C PRO A 63 5.31 16.55 0.06
N ILE A 64 4.70 15.40 -0.09
CA ILE A 64 3.26 15.27 -0.34
C ILE A 64 2.52 15.47 0.98
N VAL A 65 1.57 16.41 1.01
CA VAL A 65 0.70 16.67 2.16
C VAL A 65 -0.52 15.74 2.14
N ARG A 66 -1.15 15.63 0.97
CA ARG A 66 -2.31 14.75 0.75
C ARG A 66 -2.47 14.42 -0.73
N ILE A 67 -3.25 13.40 -0.98
CA ILE A 67 -3.70 13.07 -2.33
C ILE A 67 -5.22 13.14 -2.43
N GLY A 68 -5.68 13.21 -3.65
CA GLY A 68 -7.08 13.08 -3.99
C GLY A 68 -7.23 12.51 -5.39
N CYS A 69 -8.46 12.39 -5.82
CA CYS A 69 -8.76 11.90 -7.16
C CYS A 69 -9.89 12.69 -7.81
N PHE A 70 -9.99 12.54 -9.12
CA PHE A 70 -11.12 13.03 -9.88
C PHE A 70 -11.72 11.86 -10.67
N PRO A 71 -13.03 11.59 -10.51
CA PRO A 71 -13.99 12.26 -9.62
C PRO A 71 -13.66 12.05 -8.12
N GLU A 72 -14.06 12.97 -7.25
CA GLU A 72 -13.65 13.00 -5.84
C GLU A 72 -14.15 11.80 -4.99
N LYS A 73 -15.24 11.19 -5.35
CA LYS A 73 -15.83 10.05 -4.63
C LYS A 73 -16.26 8.99 -5.63
N PRO A 74 -15.32 8.31 -6.28
CA PRO A 74 -15.67 7.25 -7.21
C PRO A 74 -16.40 6.13 -6.46
N PRO A 75 -17.45 5.53 -7.05
CA PRO A 75 -18.16 4.42 -6.42
C PRO A 75 -17.24 3.18 -6.36
N ALA A 76 -17.29 2.45 -5.26
CA ALA A 76 -16.61 1.17 -5.16
C ALA A 76 -17.32 0.10 -6.01
N LEU A 77 -16.56 -0.87 -6.50
CA LEU A 77 -17.13 -2.07 -7.06
C LEU A 77 -17.82 -2.91 -5.97
N PRO A 78 -19.06 -3.39 -6.20
CA PRO A 78 -19.74 -4.26 -5.23
C PRO A 78 -18.93 -5.51 -4.87
N SER A 79 -18.26 -6.12 -5.85
CA SER A 79 -17.37 -7.29 -5.63
C SER A 79 -16.17 -6.98 -4.73
N ALA A 80 -15.64 -5.75 -4.77
CA ALA A 80 -14.58 -5.33 -3.87
C ALA A 80 -15.08 -5.15 -2.43
N ILE A 81 -16.27 -4.59 -2.26
CA ILE A 81 -16.92 -4.47 -0.95
C ILE A 81 -17.18 -5.86 -0.35
N GLU A 82 -17.77 -6.75 -1.13
CA GLU A 82 -18.07 -8.12 -0.72
C GLU A 82 -16.80 -8.89 -0.32
N ALA A 83 -15.72 -8.76 -1.09
CA ALA A 83 -14.43 -9.38 -0.77
C ALA A 83 -13.87 -8.89 0.58
N LEU A 84 -13.97 -7.59 0.88
CA LEU A 84 -13.51 -7.01 2.13
C LEU A 84 -14.38 -7.42 3.33
N GLU A 85 -15.70 -7.49 3.15
CA GLU A 85 -16.63 -7.87 4.21
C GLU A 85 -16.53 -9.36 4.60
N ASN A 86 -16.24 -10.22 3.63
CA ASN A 86 -16.09 -11.67 3.83
C ASN A 86 -14.65 -12.10 4.17
N ALA A 87 -13.70 -11.18 4.18
CA ALA A 87 -12.32 -11.50 4.48
C ALA A 87 -12.12 -11.91 5.95
N GLU A 88 -11.21 -12.85 6.20
CA GLU A 88 -10.70 -13.15 7.55
C GLU A 88 -9.43 -12.33 7.88
N LEU A 89 -8.72 -11.88 6.83
CA LEU A 89 -7.51 -11.10 6.93
C LEU A 89 -7.52 -10.03 5.83
N ILE A 90 -7.37 -8.77 6.20
CA ILE A 90 -7.17 -7.65 5.28
C ILE A 90 -5.74 -7.16 5.43
N VAL A 91 -5.04 -7.07 4.30
CA VAL A 91 -3.64 -6.62 4.24
C VAL A 91 -3.56 -5.36 3.40
N LEU A 92 -3.12 -4.25 4.02
CA LEU A 92 -2.78 -3.03 3.31
C LEU A 92 -1.29 -3.07 2.93
N GLY A 93 -0.98 -3.16 1.66
CA GLY A 93 0.40 -3.21 1.13
C GLY A 93 0.98 -4.63 0.92
N PRO A 94 2.27 -4.72 0.58
CA PRO A 94 3.17 -3.58 0.35
C PRO A 94 2.94 -2.88 -0.99
N GLY A 95 3.33 -1.62 -1.07
CA GLY A 95 3.22 -0.78 -2.27
C GLY A 95 3.63 0.65 -1.99
N SER A 96 3.75 1.48 -3.02
CA SER A 96 3.98 2.92 -2.87
C SER A 96 2.86 3.54 -2.06
N LEU A 97 3.21 4.36 -1.07
CA LEU A 97 2.23 4.90 -0.12
C LEU A 97 1.17 5.75 -0.84
N TYR A 98 1.61 6.73 -1.62
CA TYR A 98 0.72 7.72 -2.23
C TYR A 98 0.17 7.29 -3.58
N THR A 99 0.85 6.39 -4.30
CA THR A 99 0.43 6.00 -5.66
C THR A 99 -0.16 4.59 -5.76
N SER A 100 0.00 3.75 -4.72
CA SER A 100 -0.56 2.40 -4.72
C SER A 100 -1.51 2.11 -3.56
N LEU A 101 -1.19 2.55 -2.34
CA LEU A 101 -2.00 2.21 -1.16
C LEU A 101 -3.12 3.22 -0.92
N LEU A 102 -2.77 4.48 -0.73
CA LEU A 102 -3.74 5.54 -0.45
C LEU A 102 -4.80 5.73 -1.55
N PRO A 103 -4.55 5.52 -2.86
CA PRO A 103 -5.59 5.62 -3.87
C PRO A 103 -6.80 4.73 -3.61
N ASN A 104 -6.60 3.52 -3.07
CA ASN A 104 -7.73 2.65 -2.70
C ASN A 104 -8.53 3.22 -1.52
N LEU A 105 -7.90 3.98 -0.65
CA LEU A 105 -8.53 4.63 0.50
C LEU A 105 -9.20 5.96 0.16
N LEU A 106 -9.06 6.46 -1.08
CA LEU A 106 -9.84 7.60 -1.57
C LEU A 106 -11.29 7.23 -1.90
N ILE A 107 -11.62 5.94 -1.91
CA ILE A 107 -12.96 5.43 -2.16
C ILE A 107 -13.66 5.20 -0.81
N PRO A 108 -14.62 6.04 -0.42
CA PRO A 108 -15.21 5.99 0.94
C PRO A 108 -15.81 4.62 1.28
N GLN A 109 -16.52 3.99 0.34
CA GLN A 109 -17.14 2.68 0.53
C GLN A 109 -16.12 1.55 0.80
N ILE A 110 -14.90 1.64 0.25
CA ILE A 110 -13.81 0.71 0.56
C ILE A 110 -13.39 0.87 2.02
N VAL A 111 -13.19 2.10 2.48
CA VAL A 111 -12.80 2.37 3.88
C VAL A 111 -13.89 1.92 4.84
N GLU A 112 -15.15 2.21 4.53
CA GLU A 112 -16.31 1.75 5.32
C GLU A 112 -16.39 0.22 5.39
N ALA A 113 -16.16 -0.48 4.27
CA ALA A 113 -16.13 -1.94 4.23
C ALA A 113 -14.99 -2.50 5.10
N ILE A 114 -13.78 -1.92 5.01
CA ILE A 114 -12.66 -2.27 5.90
C ILE A 114 -13.04 -2.08 7.37
N GLN A 115 -13.69 -0.96 7.71
CA GLN A 115 -14.08 -0.67 9.10
C GLN A 115 -15.14 -1.63 9.63
N ARG A 116 -16.15 -1.99 8.80
CA ARG A 116 -17.21 -2.94 9.17
C ARG A 116 -16.74 -4.39 9.24
N SER A 117 -15.73 -4.74 8.44
CA SER A 117 -15.19 -6.10 8.41
C SER A 117 -14.68 -6.54 9.78
N LYS A 118 -14.94 -7.80 10.14
CA LYS A 118 -14.42 -8.48 11.35
C LYS A 118 -13.02 -9.07 11.14
N ALA A 119 -12.45 -8.91 9.95
CA ALA A 119 -11.13 -9.40 9.62
C ALA A 119 -10.04 -8.84 10.56
N THR A 120 -9.01 -9.62 10.81
CA THR A 120 -7.73 -9.07 11.27
C THR A 120 -7.18 -8.14 10.20
N LYS A 121 -6.77 -6.92 10.58
CA LYS A 121 -6.31 -5.89 9.66
C LYS A 121 -4.88 -5.52 9.93
N LEU A 122 -4.02 -5.63 8.92
CA LEU A 122 -2.61 -5.32 9.06
C LEU A 122 -2.09 -4.44 7.91
N TYR A 123 -1.09 -3.65 8.25
CA TYR A 123 -0.33 -2.83 7.31
C TYR A 123 1.09 -3.36 7.16
N ILE A 124 1.58 -3.46 5.93
CA ILE A 124 2.96 -3.81 5.60
C ILE A 124 3.68 -2.55 5.17
N CYS A 125 4.62 -2.10 6.00
CA CYS A 125 5.37 -0.89 5.71
C CYS A 125 6.49 -1.16 4.68
N ASN A 126 6.81 -0.14 3.90
CA ASN A 126 7.87 -0.17 2.91
C ASN A 126 9.23 -0.46 3.56
N LEU A 127 10.14 -1.09 2.80
CA LEU A 127 11.52 -1.37 3.25
C LEU A 127 12.40 -0.12 3.22
N MET A 128 12.19 0.72 2.19
CA MET A 128 12.93 1.93 1.91
C MET A 128 11.96 3.08 1.67
N THR A 129 12.39 4.30 1.95
CA THR A 129 11.69 5.49 1.47
C THR A 129 11.72 5.56 -0.05
N GLN A 130 10.77 6.25 -0.63
CA GLN A 130 10.72 6.55 -2.05
C GLN A 130 10.97 8.04 -2.24
N PRO A 131 12.08 8.43 -2.90
CA PRO A 131 12.38 9.83 -3.18
C PRO A 131 11.20 10.52 -3.87
N GLY A 132 10.84 11.71 -3.39
CA GLY A 132 9.69 12.46 -3.85
C GLY A 132 8.36 12.10 -3.17
N GLU A 133 8.18 10.86 -2.72
CA GLU A 133 6.94 10.44 -2.06
C GLU A 133 7.06 10.39 -0.52
N THR A 134 8.07 9.69 0.00
CA THR A 134 8.14 9.35 1.43
C THR A 134 9.49 9.70 2.06
N ASP A 135 10.14 10.75 1.56
CA ASP A 135 11.42 11.22 2.07
C ASP A 135 11.36 11.47 3.59
N GLY A 136 12.32 10.88 4.30
CA GLY A 136 12.44 11.02 5.75
C GLY A 136 11.33 10.36 6.58
N LEU A 137 10.36 9.67 5.97
CA LEU A 137 9.31 8.99 6.71
C LEU A 137 9.84 7.69 7.34
N ASP A 138 9.68 7.57 8.65
CA ASP A 138 9.75 6.31 9.37
C ASP A 138 8.39 5.58 9.33
N VAL A 139 8.28 4.43 9.98
CA VAL A 139 7.00 3.68 10.05
C VAL A 139 5.90 4.53 10.67
N SER A 140 6.20 5.32 11.68
CA SER A 140 5.23 6.23 12.31
C SER A 140 4.79 7.34 11.35
N GLY A 141 5.69 7.82 10.48
CA GLY A 141 5.41 8.77 9.42
C GLY A 141 4.44 8.20 8.38
N HIS A 142 4.68 6.98 7.93
CA HIS A 142 3.76 6.28 7.02
C HIS A 142 2.37 6.11 7.63
N VAL A 143 2.31 5.70 8.90
CA VAL A 143 1.02 5.57 9.62
C VAL A 143 0.31 6.92 9.71
N ARG A 144 1.03 8.00 10.09
CA ARG A 144 0.46 9.36 10.16
C ARG A 144 -0.06 9.83 8.80
N ALA A 145 0.63 9.51 7.71
CA ALA A 145 0.17 9.86 6.36
C ALA A 145 -1.15 9.15 6.02
N ILE A 146 -1.28 7.86 6.36
CA ILE A 146 -2.53 7.12 6.18
C ILE A 146 -3.64 7.70 7.05
N GLU A 147 -3.38 7.91 8.34
CA GLU A 147 -4.36 8.49 9.28
C GLU A 147 -4.77 9.91 8.86
N GLY A 148 -3.82 10.73 8.44
CA GLY A 148 -4.07 12.10 7.96
C GLY A 148 -4.94 12.13 6.70
N GLN A 149 -4.69 11.22 5.76
CA GLN A 149 -5.51 11.09 4.55
C GLN A 149 -6.96 10.69 4.90
N LEU A 150 -7.14 9.76 5.83
CA LEU A 150 -8.47 9.32 6.28
C LEU A 150 -9.21 10.43 7.05
N ALA A 151 -8.49 11.22 7.84
CA ALA A 151 -9.06 12.33 8.60
C ALA A 151 -9.68 13.41 7.71
N ILE A 152 -9.19 13.61 6.49
CA ILE A 152 -9.78 14.52 5.49
C ILE A 152 -11.22 14.10 5.14
N PHE A 153 -11.51 12.79 5.18
CA PHE A 153 -12.85 12.24 4.97
C PHE A 153 -13.67 12.13 6.27
N GLY A 154 -13.19 12.69 7.38
CA GLY A 154 -13.84 12.60 8.70
C GLY A 154 -13.64 11.24 9.38
N ILE A 155 -12.75 10.40 8.89
CA ILE A 155 -12.48 9.07 9.43
C ILE A 155 -11.35 9.17 10.43
N THR A 156 -11.67 9.07 11.71
CA THR A 156 -10.70 9.13 12.82
C THR A 156 -10.39 7.75 13.42
N LYS A 157 -11.21 6.74 13.11
CA LYS A 157 -11.00 5.37 13.57
C LYS A 157 -9.94 4.69 12.69
N ARG A 158 -8.99 4.00 13.32
CA ARG A 158 -7.98 3.20 12.63
C ARG A 158 -8.58 2.15 11.74
N ILE A 159 -7.92 1.88 10.62
CA ILE A 159 -8.32 0.84 9.65
C ILE A 159 -7.44 -0.42 9.72
N PHE A 160 -6.42 -0.42 10.57
CA PHE A 160 -5.59 -1.57 10.90
C PHE A 160 -5.04 -1.42 12.33
N ASP A 161 -4.74 -2.55 12.97
CA ASP A 161 -4.19 -2.59 14.34
C ASP A 161 -2.79 -3.19 14.39
N ILE A 162 -2.41 -3.92 13.34
CA ILE A 162 -1.13 -4.61 13.23
C ILE A 162 -0.26 -3.96 12.17
N ILE A 163 1.02 -3.78 12.47
CA ILE A 163 2.02 -3.27 11.55
C ILE A 163 3.13 -4.29 11.38
N ILE A 164 3.46 -4.62 10.14
CA ILE A 164 4.62 -5.45 9.80
C ILE A 164 5.71 -4.53 9.25
N ALA A 165 6.86 -4.52 9.90
CA ALA A 165 7.98 -3.68 9.56
C ALA A 165 9.28 -4.47 9.40
N GLN A 166 10.20 -3.95 8.59
CA GLN A 166 11.53 -4.51 8.41
C GLN A 166 12.36 -4.36 9.68
N LYS A 167 13.13 -5.40 10.02
CA LYS A 167 14.04 -5.41 11.15
C LYS A 167 15.46 -4.99 10.75
N ASP A 168 15.95 -5.51 9.64
CA ASP A 168 17.35 -5.44 9.26
C ASP A 168 17.60 -4.38 8.19
N PHE A 169 18.79 -3.78 8.19
CA PHE A 169 19.22 -2.89 7.12
C PHE A 169 19.74 -3.70 5.91
N PRO A 170 19.69 -3.12 4.70
CA PRO A 170 20.36 -3.72 3.55
C PRO A 170 21.87 -3.87 3.79
N PRO A 171 22.56 -4.81 3.12
CA PRO A 171 24.03 -4.86 3.10
C PRO A 171 24.65 -3.53 2.67
N SER A 172 25.83 -3.18 3.18
CA SER A 172 26.46 -1.86 3.03
C SER A 172 26.49 -1.38 1.58
N GLY A 173 27.00 -2.16 0.63
CA GLY A 173 27.08 -1.74 -0.76
C GLY A 173 25.73 -1.50 -1.44
N LEU A 174 24.66 -2.20 -1.00
CA LEU A 174 23.32 -1.95 -1.48
C LEU A 174 22.69 -0.73 -0.79
N LEU A 175 22.99 -0.55 0.49
CA LEU A 175 22.57 0.63 1.25
C LEU A 175 23.15 1.91 0.62
N ASP A 176 24.47 1.93 0.33
CA ASP A 176 25.14 3.06 -0.31
C ASP A 176 24.53 3.40 -1.68
N TYR A 177 24.17 2.36 -2.46
CA TYR A 177 23.47 2.54 -3.72
C TYR A 177 22.11 3.25 -3.56
N TYR A 178 21.31 2.88 -2.56
CA TYR A 178 20.03 3.53 -2.29
C TYR A 178 20.19 4.95 -1.74
N LEU A 179 21.12 5.14 -0.80
CA LEU A 179 21.42 6.45 -0.22
C LEU A 179 21.88 7.45 -1.30
N SER A 180 22.70 7.01 -2.25
CA SER A 180 23.14 7.86 -3.37
C SER A 180 22.00 8.30 -4.29
N ARG A 181 20.80 7.71 -4.15
CA ARG A 181 19.57 8.05 -4.88
C ARG A 181 18.49 8.68 -4.01
N GLY A 182 18.86 9.09 -2.79
CA GLY A 182 17.94 9.74 -1.87
C GLY A 182 16.99 8.78 -1.14
N ALA A 183 17.13 7.45 -1.32
CA ALA A 183 16.28 6.50 -0.63
C ALA A 183 16.94 5.97 0.65
N GLU A 184 16.23 6.00 1.76
CA GLU A 184 16.72 5.54 3.07
C GLU A 184 15.92 4.33 3.58
N PRO A 185 16.51 3.45 4.41
CA PRO A 185 15.76 2.41 5.10
C PRO A 185 14.68 3.01 6.00
N VAL A 186 13.46 2.50 5.90
CA VAL A 186 12.36 2.94 6.76
C VAL A 186 12.61 2.45 8.19
N LYS A 187 12.91 3.38 9.09
CA LYS A 187 13.17 3.10 10.51
C LYS A 187 11.86 2.79 11.24
N CYS A 188 11.91 1.94 12.26
CA CYS A 188 10.72 1.57 13.05
C CYS A 188 10.98 1.80 14.54
N ASP A 189 10.32 2.80 15.09
CA ASP A 189 10.19 2.98 16.55
C ASP A 189 8.98 2.21 17.06
N VAL A 190 9.25 1.00 17.57
CA VAL A 190 8.23 0.09 18.11
C VAL A 190 7.55 0.71 19.32
N SER A 191 8.31 1.41 20.17
CA SER A 191 7.79 1.99 21.42
C SER A 191 6.75 3.06 21.15
N SER A 192 7.02 3.96 20.22
CA SER A 192 6.10 5.01 19.80
C SER A 192 4.80 4.45 19.19
N LEU A 193 4.92 3.42 18.34
CA LEU A 193 3.75 2.78 17.73
C LEU A 193 2.92 2.00 18.74
N ASN A 194 3.56 1.27 19.65
CA ASN A 194 2.86 0.54 20.72
C ASN A 194 2.15 1.50 21.69
N ALA A 195 2.76 2.65 22.02
CA ALA A 195 2.13 3.68 22.84
C ALA A 195 0.85 4.25 22.20
N LYS A 196 0.77 4.22 20.85
CA LYS A 196 -0.44 4.55 20.10
C LYS A 196 -1.43 3.37 19.97
N GLY A 197 -1.12 2.21 20.54
CA GLY A 197 -1.97 1.02 20.53
C GLY A 197 -1.86 0.14 19.29
N TYR A 198 -0.80 0.29 18.47
CA TYR A 198 -0.52 -0.63 17.38
C TYR A 198 0.27 -1.84 17.88
N LYS A 199 -0.05 -3.03 17.35
CA LYS A 199 0.77 -4.24 17.53
C LYS A 199 1.84 -4.26 16.42
N VAL A 200 3.12 -4.20 16.77
CA VAL A 200 4.22 -4.14 15.79
C VAL A 200 4.99 -5.46 15.72
N PHE A 201 5.05 -6.03 14.52
CA PHE A 201 5.82 -7.22 14.20
C PHE A 201 7.01 -6.85 13.31
N LYS A 202 8.23 -7.06 13.79
CA LYS A 202 9.45 -6.86 13.01
C LYS A 202 10.01 -8.19 12.52
N GLY A 203 10.37 -8.24 11.25
CA GLY A 203 10.95 -9.41 10.63
C GLY A 203 12.04 -9.07 9.61
N SER A 204 12.88 -10.04 9.28
CA SER A 204 13.80 -9.97 8.16
C SER A 204 13.02 -10.24 6.87
N LEU A 205 12.44 -9.18 6.28
CA LEU A 205 11.45 -9.28 5.21
C LEU A 205 12.04 -9.07 3.81
N GLN A 206 13.32 -8.74 3.73
CA GLN A 206 13.98 -8.34 2.50
C GLN A 206 14.59 -9.50 1.73
N SER A 207 14.58 -9.39 0.42
CA SER A 207 15.37 -10.20 -0.51
C SER A 207 16.08 -9.30 -1.51
N PHE A 208 17.18 -9.82 -2.06
CA PHE A 208 17.98 -9.12 -3.04
C PHE A 208 17.93 -9.89 -4.35
N ARG A 209 17.47 -9.24 -5.41
CA ARG A 209 17.54 -9.80 -6.75
C ARG A 209 18.69 -9.14 -7.50
N LYS A 210 19.74 -9.90 -7.80
CA LYS A 210 20.79 -9.46 -8.73
C LYS A 210 20.21 -9.35 -10.13
N THR A 211 20.31 -8.18 -10.71
CA THR A 211 20.19 -7.96 -12.16
C THR A 211 21.59 -7.89 -12.75
N THR A 212 21.70 -7.80 -14.06
CA THR A 212 23.00 -7.74 -14.76
C THR A 212 23.90 -6.56 -14.34
N SER A 213 23.32 -5.48 -13.82
CA SER A 213 24.05 -4.25 -13.49
C SER A 213 23.81 -3.71 -12.08
N TRP A 214 22.82 -4.21 -11.33
CA TRP A 214 22.48 -3.71 -9.98
C TRP A 214 21.62 -4.71 -9.20
N SER A 215 21.52 -4.52 -7.90
CA SER A 215 20.64 -5.33 -7.05
C SER A 215 19.42 -4.52 -6.63
N VAL A 216 18.25 -5.10 -6.77
CA VAL A 216 16.98 -4.49 -6.32
C VAL A 216 16.57 -5.11 -5.00
N LEU A 217 16.29 -4.26 -4.02
CA LEU A 217 15.69 -4.64 -2.76
C LEU A 217 14.18 -4.81 -2.93
N ARG A 218 13.66 -5.96 -2.51
CA ARG A 218 12.23 -6.25 -2.52
C ARG A 218 11.84 -7.00 -1.25
N HIS A 219 10.56 -7.00 -0.95
CA HIS A 219 10.04 -7.94 0.04
C HIS A 219 10.25 -9.38 -0.46
N ASP A 220 10.77 -10.23 0.43
CA ASP A 220 10.84 -11.67 0.19
C ASP A 220 9.44 -12.27 0.35
N PRO A 221 8.83 -12.84 -0.70
CA PRO A 221 7.45 -13.31 -0.62
C PRO A 221 7.25 -14.38 0.46
N LYS A 222 8.22 -15.29 0.64
CA LYS A 222 8.14 -16.38 1.62
C LYS A 222 8.26 -15.86 3.05
N ARG A 223 9.23 -14.99 3.30
CA ARG A 223 9.45 -14.39 4.63
C ARG A 223 8.29 -13.48 5.01
N LEU A 224 7.82 -12.68 4.06
CA LEU A 224 6.68 -11.79 4.28
C LEU A 224 5.40 -12.58 4.56
N SER A 225 5.07 -13.61 3.77
CA SER A 225 3.89 -14.42 4.00
C SER A 225 3.92 -15.12 5.35
N LEU A 226 5.09 -15.62 5.78
CA LEU A 226 5.26 -16.20 7.11
C LEU A 226 5.06 -15.16 8.22
N ALA A 227 5.55 -13.93 8.05
CA ALA A 227 5.36 -12.85 9.03
C ALA A 227 3.88 -12.46 9.14
N VAL A 228 3.18 -12.32 8.01
CA VAL A 228 1.74 -12.05 7.94
C VAL A 228 0.95 -13.15 8.66
N MET A 229 1.20 -14.41 8.34
CA MET A 229 0.49 -15.54 8.94
C MET A 229 0.77 -15.72 10.44
N ARG A 230 1.97 -15.36 10.90
CA ARG A 230 2.29 -15.34 12.34
C ARG A 230 1.54 -14.24 13.06
N ALA A 231 1.54 -13.03 12.50
CA ALA A 231 0.81 -11.90 13.05
C ALA A 231 -0.70 -12.19 13.15
N PHE A 232 -1.29 -12.74 12.09
CA PHE A 232 -2.68 -13.18 12.03
C PHE A 232 -3.03 -14.23 13.09
N LYS A 233 -2.21 -15.29 13.23
CA LYS A 233 -2.45 -16.34 14.22
C LYS A 233 -2.31 -15.84 15.66
N ASN A 234 -1.39 -14.91 15.91
CA ASN A 234 -1.22 -14.34 17.24
C ASN A 234 -2.41 -13.46 17.63
N ASP A 235 -2.91 -12.66 16.70
CA ASP A 235 -4.07 -11.81 16.92
C ASP A 235 -5.34 -12.62 17.29
N ARG A 236 -5.54 -13.75 16.62
CA ARG A 236 -6.68 -14.66 16.91
C ARG A 236 -6.57 -15.44 18.22
N ARG A 237 -5.40 -15.53 18.84
CA ARG A 237 -5.21 -16.17 20.15
C ARG A 237 -5.50 -15.23 21.32
N ASP A 238 -5.49 -13.93 21.04
CA ASP A 238 -5.76 -12.87 22.03
C ASP A 238 -7.28 -12.56 22.12
N ILE A 239 -8.12 -13.23 21.30
CA ILE A 239 -9.59 -13.15 21.27
C ILE A 239 -10.17 -14.44 21.87
#